data_67ef97984094b1bd8e2a29072a9a8e0a
#
_entry.id   67ef97984094b1bd8e2a29072a9a8e0a
#
_cell.length_a   1.000
_cell.length_b   1.000
_cell.length_c   1.000
_cell.angle_alpha   90.00
_cell.angle_beta   90.00
_cell.angle_gamma   90.00
#
_symmetry.space_group_name_H-M   'P 1'
#
loop_
_entity.id
_entity.type
_entity.pdbx_description
1 polymer ?
#
loop_
_entity_poly.entity_id
_entity_poly.type
_entity_poly.pdbx_seq_one_letter_code
_entity_poly.pdbx_strand_id
1 'polypeptide(L)'
;LSGFLKPLGGSGQVELVRTNLYNSDDVKSILKNSNIVINLVGILYENRKQKFDNLHSEFPNMLSKICSEMNIEKLIHISALGIKKNHTSKYMQSKYNGEQYIKNNFKSSIILRPSVIFGPEDKFFNTFASLTQFSPFLPLIGGGITKFEPIYVEDVADAIVKSLSQKILVPQIYELGGARYSFRELMKIL
;
A
#
# COMPACT_ATOMS: atom_id res chain seq x y z
N LEU A 1 -5.79 1.66 19.00
CA LEU A 1 -6.03 2.43 17.77
C LEU A 1 -6.78 1.65 16.67
N SER A 2 -6.79 0.32 16.69
CA SER A 2 -7.45 -0.54 15.69
C SER A 2 -8.79 -1.13 16.14
N GLY A 3 -9.29 -0.76 17.32
CA GLY A 3 -10.54 -1.29 17.88
C GLY A 3 -11.78 -1.04 17.02
N PHE A 4 -11.76 -0.01 16.17
CA PHE A 4 -12.83 0.31 15.24
C PHE A 4 -13.01 -0.74 14.11
N LEU A 5 -12.01 -1.60 13.88
CA LEU A 5 -12.11 -2.65 12.85
C LEU A 5 -12.99 -3.84 13.29
N LYS A 6 -13.07 -4.11 14.59
CA LYS A 6 -13.88 -5.24 15.10
C LYS A 6 -15.37 -5.19 14.71
N PRO A 7 -16.03 -4.01 14.77
CA PRO A 7 -17.45 -3.90 14.40
C PRO A 7 -17.73 -4.01 12.91
N LEU A 8 -16.70 -3.97 12.04
CA LEU A 8 -16.87 -4.04 10.59
C LEU A 8 -17.23 -5.44 10.07
N GLY A 9 -17.14 -6.47 10.92
CA GLY A 9 -17.54 -7.84 10.61
C GLY A 9 -18.54 -8.39 11.62
N GLY A 10 -19.17 -9.53 11.29
CA GLY A 10 -19.95 -10.31 12.23
C GLY A 10 -19.09 -10.87 13.37
N SER A 11 -19.76 -11.42 14.38
CA SER A 11 -19.06 -12.01 15.55
C SER A 11 -18.04 -13.07 15.12
N GLY A 12 -16.77 -12.87 15.49
CA GLY A 12 -15.67 -13.79 15.17
C GLY A 12 -15.09 -13.67 13.74
N GLN A 13 -15.61 -12.78 12.90
CA GLN A 13 -15.08 -12.58 11.54
C GLN A 13 -13.84 -11.69 11.48
N VAL A 14 -13.67 -10.78 12.46
CA VAL A 14 -12.53 -9.88 12.53
C VAL A 14 -11.77 -10.10 13.82
N GLU A 15 -10.54 -10.61 13.71
CA GLU A 15 -9.62 -10.77 14.83
C GLU A 15 -8.46 -9.76 14.69
N LEU A 16 -8.15 -9.06 15.78
CA LEU A 16 -7.03 -8.14 15.87
C LEU A 16 -5.87 -8.81 16.59
N VAL A 17 -4.84 -9.18 15.85
CA VAL A 17 -3.63 -9.81 16.38
C VAL A 17 -2.48 -8.81 16.36
N ARG A 18 -1.84 -8.63 17.53
CA ARG A 18 -0.62 -7.82 17.62
C ARG A 18 0.58 -8.70 17.29
N THR A 19 1.40 -8.28 16.33
CA THR A 19 2.59 -9.03 15.89
C THR A 19 3.81 -8.13 15.69
N ASN A 20 4.99 -8.73 15.76
CA ASN A 20 6.24 -8.08 15.39
C ASN A 20 6.60 -8.43 13.94
N LEU A 21 6.48 -7.45 13.04
CA LEU A 21 6.78 -7.63 11.61
C LEU A 21 8.27 -7.91 11.31
N TYR A 22 9.16 -7.76 12.28
CA TYR A 22 10.59 -8.06 12.16
C TYR A 22 10.95 -9.49 12.60
N ASN A 23 9.98 -10.24 13.14
CA ASN A 23 10.16 -11.60 13.60
C ASN A 23 9.37 -12.57 12.70
N SER A 24 10.10 -13.48 12.03
CA SER A 24 9.49 -14.44 11.10
C SER A 24 8.54 -15.42 11.79
N ASP A 25 8.85 -15.84 13.02
CA ASP A 25 8.02 -16.81 13.75
C ASP A 25 6.71 -16.18 14.20
N ASP A 26 6.75 -14.90 14.63
CA ASP A 26 5.54 -14.14 14.93
C ASP A 26 4.65 -14.03 13.69
N VAL A 27 5.24 -13.69 12.52
CA VAL A 27 4.50 -13.60 11.25
C VAL A 27 3.97 -14.97 10.83
N LYS A 28 4.75 -16.06 10.94
CA LYS A 28 4.29 -17.42 10.66
C LYS A 28 3.11 -17.82 11.55
N SER A 29 3.15 -17.44 12.83
CA SER A 29 2.09 -17.80 13.77
C SER A 29 0.73 -17.23 13.39
N ILE A 30 0.67 -15.98 12.92
CA ILE A 30 -0.59 -15.33 12.51
C ILE A 30 -1.09 -15.83 11.15
N LEU A 31 -0.22 -16.37 10.31
CA LEU A 31 -0.57 -16.88 8.98
C LEU A 31 -0.99 -18.36 8.98
N LYS A 32 -0.88 -19.05 10.11
CA LYS A 32 -1.03 -20.50 10.21
C LYS A 32 -2.32 -21.07 9.60
N ASN A 33 -3.41 -20.32 9.60
CA ASN A 33 -4.69 -20.74 9.05
C ASN A 33 -5.19 -19.81 7.96
N SER A 34 -4.28 -19.08 7.32
CA SER A 34 -4.63 -18.12 6.29
C SER A 34 -4.51 -18.74 4.91
N ASN A 35 -5.48 -18.51 4.04
CA ASN A 35 -5.43 -18.88 2.62
C ASN A 35 -4.87 -17.73 1.77
N ILE A 36 -5.23 -16.50 2.12
CA ILE A 36 -4.86 -15.29 1.36
C ILE A 36 -4.22 -14.28 2.30
N VAL A 37 -3.18 -13.63 1.83
CA VAL A 37 -2.49 -12.56 2.55
C VAL A 37 -2.60 -11.26 1.78
N ILE A 38 -3.00 -10.19 2.46
CA ILE A 38 -3.04 -8.83 1.90
C ILE A 38 -2.05 -7.98 2.68
N ASN A 39 -0.96 -7.58 2.02
CA ASN A 39 0.06 -6.74 2.62
C ASN A 39 -0.19 -5.25 2.33
N LEU A 40 -0.71 -4.54 3.32
CA LEU A 40 -0.94 -3.08 3.30
C LEU A 40 0.15 -2.30 4.06
N VAL A 41 1.21 -2.98 4.51
CA VAL A 41 2.27 -2.35 5.30
C VAL A 41 3.07 -1.36 4.45
N GLY A 42 3.18 -0.13 4.97
CA GLY A 42 3.98 0.91 4.33
C GLY A 42 4.08 2.16 5.19
N ILE A 43 5.12 2.95 4.92
CA ILE A 43 5.36 4.26 5.55
C ILE A 43 5.68 5.28 4.47
N LEU A 44 5.37 6.55 4.71
CA LEU A 44 5.68 7.66 3.80
C LEU A 44 6.96 8.42 4.19
N TYR A 45 7.43 8.26 5.41
CA TYR A 45 8.65 8.86 5.95
C TYR A 45 9.30 7.93 6.96
N GLU A 46 10.62 8.03 7.07
CA GLU A 46 11.40 7.27 8.04
C GLU A 46 11.41 7.94 9.42
N ASN A 47 11.49 7.14 10.45
CA ASN A 47 11.76 7.57 11.82
C ASN A 47 12.83 6.67 12.48
N ARG A 48 13.09 6.86 13.79
CA ARG A 48 14.09 6.06 14.51
C ARG A 48 13.79 4.55 14.51
N LYS A 49 12.52 4.15 14.51
CA LYS A 49 12.06 2.75 14.64
C LYS A 49 11.67 2.12 13.30
N GLN A 50 11.31 2.93 12.30
CA GLN A 50 10.77 2.46 11.02
C GLN A 50 11.60 3.01 9.86
N LYS A 51 12.17 2.12 9.07
CA LYS A 51 12.97 2.43 7.89
C LYS A 51 12.30 1.89 6.63
N PHE A 52 12.49 2.58 5.51
CA PHE A 52 11.96 2.15 4.22
C PHE A 52 12.42 0.74 3.88
N ASP A 53 13.72 0.46 3.99
CA ASP A 53 14.26 -0.85 3.64
C ASP A 53 13.63 -1.97 4.47
N ASN A 54 13.45 -1.75 5.78
CA ASN A 54 12.87 -2.77 6.64
C ASN A 54 11.42 -3.11 6.27
N LEU A 55 10.58 -2.09 6.02
CA LEU A 55 9.15 -2.29 5.82
C LEU A 55 8.73 -2.45 4.35
N HIS A 56 9.48 -1.86 3.41
CA HIS A 56 9.14 -1.92 1.99
C HIS A 56 9.94 -2.97 1.22
N SER A 57 11.08 -3.43 1.77
CA SER A 57 11.98 -4.37 1.11
C SER A 57 12.11 -5.68 1.90
N GLU A 58 12.67 -5.64 3.12
CA GLU A 58 12.95 -6.85 3.90
C GLU A 58 11.69 -7.55 4.39
N PHE A 59 10.68 -6.81 4.85
CA PHE A 59 9.41 -7.41 5.27
C PHE A 59 8.68 -8.11 4.10
N PRO A 60 8.48 -7.50 2.92
CA PRO A 60 7.94 -8.21 1.76
C PRO A 60 8.78 -9.42 1.31
N ASN A 61 10.11 -9.36 1.42
CA ASN A 61 10.99 -10.50 1.16
C ASN A 61 10.69 -11.66 2.12
N MET A 62 10.67 -11.41 3.41
CA MET A 62 10.36 -12.40 4.43
C MET A 62 8.93 -12.94 4.26
N LEU A 63 7.94 -12.05 4.10
CA LEU A 63 6.53 -12.41 3.96
C LEU A 63 6.29 -13.32 2.76
N SER A 64 6.86 -13.00 1.60
CA SER A 64 6.69 -13.79 0.39
C SER A 64 7.33 -15.18 0.48
N LYS A 65 8.45 -15.33 1.19
CA LYS A 65 9.04 -16.63 1.51
C LYS A 65 8.13 -17.44 2.43
N ILE A 66 7.63 -16.83 3.50
CA ILE A 66 6.69 -17.47 4.43
C ILE A 66 5.42 -17.91 3.68
N CYS A 67 4.85 -17.07 2.82
CA CYS A 67 3.70 -17.44 1.99
C CYS A 67 3.98 -18.69 1.13
N SER A 68 5.18 -18.78 0.56
CA SER A 68 5.60 -19.95 -0.22
C SER A 68 5.76 -21.21 0.64
N GLU A 69 6.42 -21.09 1.80
CA GLU A 69 6.63 -22.20 2.75
C GLU A 69 5.32 -22.75 3.31
N MET A 70 4.34 -21.89 3.56
CA MET A 70 3.05 -22.23 4.17
C MET A 70 1.96 -22.57 3.15
N ASN A 71 2.29 -22.62 1.85
CA ASN A 71 1.35 -22.87 0.76
C ASN A 71 0.14 -21.91 0.76
N ILE A 72 0.38 -20.65 1.05
CA ILE A 72 -0.62 -19.58 0.90
C ILE A 72 -1.09 -19.56 -0.57
N GLU A 73 -2.39 -19.46 -0.79
CA GLU A 73 -2.95 -19.50 -2.15
C GLU A 73 -2.65 -18.20 -2.92
N LYS A 74 -2.61 -17.04 -2.23
CA LYS A 74 -2.46 -15.74 -2.86
C LYS A 74 -1.84 -14.70 -1.93
N LEU A 75 -0.96 -13.86 -2.47
CA LEU A 75 -0.41 -12.68 -1.83
C LEU A 75 -0.77 -11.44 -2.65
N ILE A 76 -1.53 -10.51 -2.06
CA ILE A 76 -1.81 -9.19 -2.63
C ILE A 76 -0.94 -8.18 -1.91
N HIS A 77 -0.17 -7.38 -2.65
CA HIS A 77 0.74 -6.38 -2.08
C HIS A 77 0.45 -4.99 -2.63
N ILE A 78 0.31 -4.02 -1.72
CA ILE A 78 0.14 -2.62 -2.10
C ILE A 78 1.51 -1.93 -2.20
N SER A 79 1.84 -1.57 -3.44
CA SER A 79 3.04 -0.80 -3.79
C SER A 79 2.69 0.68 -4.04
N ALA A 80 3.26 1.30 -5.05
CA ALA A 80 2.93 2.67 -5.46
C ALA A 80 3.11 2.86 -6.96
N LEU A 81 2.35 3.78 -7.56
CA LEU A 81 2.49 4.15 -8.96
C LEU A 81 3.88 4.79 -9.22
N GLY A 82 4.42 4.57 -10.40
CA GLY A 82 5.69 5.14 -10.82
C GLY A 82 6.94 4.41 -10.33
N ILE A 83 6.79 3.25 -9.69
CA ILE A 83 7.91 2.39 -9.26
C ILE A 83 8.69 1.91 -10.48
N LYS A 84 10.00 2.18 -10.49
CA LYS A 84 10.93 1.73 -11.53
C LYS A 84 12.33 1.48 -10.98
N LYS A 85 13.10 0.67 -11.69
CA LYS A 85 14.51 0.40 -11.37
C LYS A 85 15.32 1.71 -11.38
N ASN A 86 16.28 1.82 -10.47
CA ASN A 86 17.23 2.94 -10.39
C ASN A 86 16.57 4.32 -10.17
N HIS A 87 15.48 4.37 -9.43
CA HIS A 87 14.90 5.65 -9.01
C HIS A 87 15.80 6.33 -7.96
N THR A 88 15.91 7.66 -7.96
CA THR A 88 16.75 8.42 -7.01
C THR A 88 16.20 8.44 -5.59
N SER A 89 14.89 8.32 -5.43
CA SER A 89 14.21 8.30 -4.13
C SER A 89 14.40 6.96 -3.41
N LYS A 90 14.88 6.99 -2.17
CA LYS A 90 14.99 5.80 -1.29
C LYS A 90 13.66 5.07 -1.11
N TYR A 91 12.56 5.83 -0.96
CA TYR A 91 11.21 5.28 -0.90
C TYR A 91 10.89 4.42 -2.13
N MET A 92 11.10 4.96 -3.33
CA MET A 92 10.81 4.26 -4.57
C MET A 92 11.73 3.05 -4.78
N GLN A 93 13.01 3.17 -4.43
CA GLN A 93 13.96 2.05 -4.47
C GLN A 93 13.54 0.91 -3.54
N SER A 94 13.18 1.22 -2.29
CA SER A 94 12.77 0.20 -1.32
C SER A 94 11.48 -0.52 -1.76
N LYS A 95 10.51 0.22 -2.30
CA LYS A 95 9.28 -0.37 -2.87
C LYS A 95 9.63 -1.28 -4.07
N TYR A 96 10.49 -0.82 -4.99
CA TYR A 96 10.95 -1.63 -6.11
C TYR A 96 11.58 -2.95 -5.65
N ASN A 97 12.49 -2.89 -4.68
CA ASN A 97 13.14 -4.09 -4.14
C ASN A 97 12.12 -5.06 -3.55
N GLY A 98 11.16 -4.58 -2.77
CA GLY A 98 10.08 -5.40 -2.21
C GLY A 98 9.25 -6.10 -3.29
N GLU A 99 8.90 -5.39 -4.36
CA GLU A 99 8.21 -6.01 -5.50
C GLU A 99 9.03 -7.11 -6.18
N GLN A 100 10.35 -6.88 -6.35
CA GLN A 100 11.24 -7.91 -6.93
C GLN A 100 11.30 -9.15 -6.04
N TYR A 101 11.44 -8.98 -4.72
CA TYR A 101 11.44 -10.11 -3.79
C TYR A 101 10.13 -10.91 -3.85
N ILE A 102 8.98 -10.23 -3.85
CA ILE A 102 7.68 -10.90 -3.96
C ILE A 102 7.61 -11.72 -5.26
N LYS A 103 7.94 -11.12 -6.40
CA LYS A 103 7.89 -11.79 -7.71
C LYS A 103 8.81 -13.02 -7.79
N ASN A 104 9.97 -12.95 -7.15
CA ASN A 104 10.95 -14.03 -7.18
C ASN A 104 10.57 -15.16 -6.21
N ASN A 105 10.00 -14.85 -5.06
CA ASN A 105 9.73 -15.82 -4.00
C ASN A 105 8.33 -16.45 -4.09
N PHE A 106 7.34 -15.75 -4.67
CA PHE A 106 5.95 -16.20 -4.63
C PHE A 106 5.20 -15.92 -5.94
N LYS A 107 4.89 -16.98 -6.69
CA LYS A 107 4.29 -16.88 -8.03
C LYS A 107 2.84 -16.38 -8.03
N SER A 108 2.03 -16.83 -7.07
CA SER A 108 0.61 -16.44 -6.96
C SER A 108 0.43 -15.05 -6.31
N SER A 109 1.19 -14.05 -6.78
CA SER A 109 1.17 -12.70 -6.23
C SER A 109 0.55 -11.67 -7.18
N ILE A 110 -0.20 -10.72 -6.58
CA ILE A 110 -0.69 -9.52 -7.24
C ILE A 110 -0.07 -8.32 -6.55
N ILE A 111 0.54 -7.45 -7.32
CA ILE A 111 1.08 -6.18 -6.87
C ILE A 111 0.20 -5.07 -7.42
N LEU A 112 -0.45 -4.33 -6.54
CA LEU A 112 -1.24 -3.17 -6.90
C LEU A 112 -0.41 -1.91 -6.66
N ARG A 113 -0.31 -1.05 -7.67
CA ARG A 113 0.42 0.22 -7.63
C ARG A 113 -0.55 1.39 -7.69
N PRO A 114 -1.20 1.73 -6.57
CA PRO A 114 -2.07 2.90 -6.55
C PRO A 114 -1.27 4.19 -6.71
N SER A 115 -1.88 5.17 -7.34
CA SER A 115 -1.48 6.58 -7.29
C SER A 115 -1.80 7.15 -5.91
N VAL A 116 -1.84 8.48 -5.77
CA VAL A 116 -2.24 9.13 -4.52
C VAL A 116 -3.68 8.72 -4.19
N ILE A 117 -3.83 7.96 -3.09
CA ILE A 117 -5.14 7.53 -2.61
C ILE A 117 -5.77 8.68 -1.85
N PHE A 118 -7.05 8.96 -2.13
CA PHE A 118 -7.83 9.95 -1.43
C PHE A 118 -9.12 9.36 -0.85
N GLY A 119 -9.67 10.02 0.16
CA GLY A 119 -10.90 9.63 0.83
C GLY A 119 -11.11 10.39 2.13
N PRO A 120 -12.15 10.07 2.91
CA PRO A 120 -12.51 10.83 4.12
C PRO A 120 -11.36 10.97 5.14
N GLU A 121 -10.48 9.98 5.23
CA GLU A 121 -9.38 9.91 6.23
C GLU A 121 -7.99 10.12 5.60
N ASP A 122 -7.90 10.54 4.32
CA ASP A 122 -6.61 10.78 3.70
C ASP A 122 -5.87 11.94 4.36
N LYS A 123 -4.53 11.87 4.34
CA LYS A 123 -3.69 12.93 4.93
C LYS A 123 -3.21 13.93 3.91
N PHE A 124 -3.23 13.59 2.62
CA PHE A 124 -2.68 14.47 1.59
C PHE A 124 -3.65 15.60 1.27
N PHE A 125 -4.83 15.29 0.74
CA PHE A 125 -5.81 16.31 0.37
C PHE A 125 -6.41 17.00 1.59
N ASN A 126 -6.70 16.27 2.66
CA ASN A 126 -7.25 16.85 3.89
C ASN A 126 -6.27 17.83 4.57
N THR A 127 -4.95 17.63 4.43
CA THR A 127 -3.97 18.63 4.90
C THR A 127 -4.06 19.92 4.09
N PHE A 128 -4.16 19.85 2.77
CA PHE A 128 -4.33 21.04 1.94
C PHE A 128 -5.69 21.69 2.16
N ALA A 129 -6.77 20.93 2.26
CA ALA A 129 -8.09 21.43 2.57
C ALA A 129 -8.14 22.17 3.93
N SER A 130 -7.44 21.66 4.94
CA SER A 130 -7.35 22.37 6.23
C SER A 130 -6.54 23.67 6.14
N LEU A 131 -5.51 23.71 5.29
CA LEU A 131 -4.73 24.94 5.08
C LEU A 131 -5.56 26.05 4.42
N THR A 132 -6.52 25.73 3.56
CA THR A 132 -7.41 26.73 2.94
C THR A 132 -8.30 27.46 3.95
N GLN A 133 -8.57 26.84 5.10
CA GLN A 133 -9.35 27.48 6.17
C GLN A 133 -8.58 28.61 6.88
N PHE A 134 -7.25 28.56 6.84
CA PHE A 134 -6.39 29.53 7.54
C PHE A 134 -5.67 30.50 6.60
N SER A 135 -5.56 30.16 5.31
CA SER A 135 -4.85 31.00 4.33
C SER A 135 -5.52 30.92 2.95
N PRO A 136 -5.81 32.08 2.32
CA PRO A 136 -6.31 32.11 0.95
C PRO A 136 -5.24 31.71 -0.10
N PHE A 137 -3.99 31.52 0.35
CA PHE A 137 -2.87 31.15 -0.51
C PHE A 137 -2.39 29.73 -0.18
N LEU A 138 -2.48 28.82 -1.16
CA LEU A 138 -1.90 27.49 -1.07
C LEU A 138 -0.50 27.46 -1.70
N PRO A 139 0.49 26.82 -1.06
CA PRO A 139 1.81 26.67 -1.64
C PRO A 139 1.75 25.72 -2.85
N LEU A 140 2.03 26.23 -4.05
CA LEU A 140 2.12 25.42 -5.26
C LEU A 140 3.53 24.83 -5.39
N ILE A 141 3.71 23.61 -4.87
CA ILE A 141 4.99 22.89 -4.95
C ILE A 141 5.35 22.66 -6.42
N GLY A 142 6.59 23.02 -6.82
CA GLY A 142 7.06 22.86 -8.18
C GLY A 142 6.25 23.64 -9.23
N GLY A 143 5.69 24.82 -8.85
CA GLY A 143 4.86 25.64 -9.75
C GLY A 143 3.48 25.04 -10.06
N GLY A 144 3.12 23.91 -9.42
CA GLY A 144 1.82 23.26 -9.59
C GLY A 144 1.64 22.50 -10.90
N ILE A 145 2.71 22.24 -11.65
CA ILE A 145 2.65 21.54 -12.94
C ILE A 145 2.76 20.02 -12.81
N THR A 146 3.21 19.52 -11.67
CA THR A 146 3.31 18.07 -11.41
C THR A 146 1.95 17.41 -11.64
N LYS A 147 1.93 16.31 -12.37
CA LYS A 147 0.71 15.55 -12.68
C LYS A 147 0.50 14.46 -11.66
N PHE A 148 -0.76 14.29 -11.26
CA PHE A 148 -1.25 13.24 -10.36
C PHE A 148 -2.45 12.55 -11.02
N GLU A 149 -2.67 11.29 -10.64
CA GLU A 149 -3.80 10.48 -11.06
C GLU A 149 -4.52 9.95 -9.79
N PRO A 150 -5.11 10.85 -8.95
CA PRO A 150 -5.68 10.44 -7.68
C PRO A 150 -6.70 9.32 -7.86
N ILE A 151 -6.71 8.37 -6.93
CA ILE A 151 -7.66 7.26 -6.93
C ILE A 151 -8.44 7.25 -5.61
N TYR A 152 -9.74 7.02 -5.68
CA TYR A 152 -10.57 6.93 -4.49
C TYR A 152 -10.28 5.65 -3.71
N VAL A 153 -10.31 5.73 -2.37
CA VAL A 153 -9.92 4.60 -1.51
C VAL A 153 -10.79 3.37 -1.70
N GLU A 154 -12.09 3.55 -1.98
CA GLU A 154 -12.99 2.43 -2.25
C GLU A 154 -12.66 1.73 -3.57
N ASP A 155 -12.24 2.46 -4.62
CA ASP A 155 -11.79 1.84 -5.87
C ASP A 155 -10.55 0.97 -5.66
N VAL A 156 -9.65 1.37 -4.75
CA VAL A 156 -8.50 0.53 -4.34
C VAL A 156 -8.97 -0.71 -3.59
N ALA A 157 -9.93 -0.56 -2.68
CA ALA A 157 -10.52 -1.69 -1.95
C ALA A 157 -11.23 -2.66 -2.91
N ASP A 158 -11.99 -2.15 -3.88
CA ASP A 158 -12.62 -2.95 -4.93
C ASP A 158 -11.61 -3.70 -5.79
N ALA A 159 -10.49 -3.06 -6.15
CA ALA A 159 -9.41 -3.71 -6.87
C ALA A 159 -8.80 -4.88 -6.05
N ILE A 160 -8.65 -4.70 -4.74
CA ILE A 160 -8.21 -5.79 -3.84
C ILE A 160 -9.24 -6.91 -3.84
N VAL A 161 -10.53 -6.61 -3.63
CA VAL A 161 -11.61 -7.61 -3.60
C VAL A 161 -11.69 -8.38 -4.93
N LYS A 162 -11.65 -7.69 -6.07
CA LYS A 162 -11.61 -8.32 -7.39
C LYS A 162 -10.39 -9.23 -7.57
N SER A 163 -9.26 -8.85 -6.97
CA SER A 163 -8.05 -9.66 -7.00
C SER A 163 -8.17 -10.98 -6.23
N LEU A 164 -9.07 -11.08 -5.25
CA LEU A 164 -9.26 -12.31 -4.47
C LEU A 164 -9.72 -13.49 -5.33
N SER A 165 -10.58 -13.27 -6.31
CA SER A 165 -11.15 -14.32 -7.18
C SER A 165 -10.28 -14.68 -8.39
N GLN A 166 -9.26 -13.89 -8.73
CA GLN A 166 -8.41 -14.13 -9.90
C GLN A 166 -7.53 -15.38 -9.72
N LYS A 167 -7.51 -16.29 -10.69
CA LYS A 167 -6.52 -17.37 -10.76
C LYS A 167 -5.23 -16.83 -11.34
N ILE A 168 -4.13 -16.95 -10.59
CA ILE A 168 -2.83 -16.38 -10.94
C ILE A 168 -1.77 -17.46 -10.87
N LEU A 169 -1.02 -17.63 -11.96
CA LEU A 169 0.07 -18.59 -12.09
C LEU A 169 1.45 -17.90 -12.16
N VAL A 170 1.46 -16.61 -12.44
CA VAL A 170 2.66 -15.77 -12.51
C VAL A 170 2.36 -14.40 -11.87
N PRO A 171 3.34 -13.76 -11.26
CA PRO A 171 3.13 -12.46 -10.61
C PRO A 171 2.52 -11.42 -11.55
N GLN A 172 1.46 -10.76 -11.11
CA GLN A 172 0.78 -9.71 -11.86
C GLN A 172 1.01 -8.35 -11.21
N ILE A 173 1.13 -7.31 -12.03
CA ILE A 173 1.23 -5.92 -11.55
C ILE A 173 0.12 -5.12 -12.23
N TYR A 174 -0.65 -4.38 -11.41
CA TYR A 174 -1.68 -3.47 -11.89
C TYR A 174 -1.42 -2.06 -11.34
N GLU A 175 -1.37 -1.10 -12.24
CA GLU A 175 -1.31 0.32 -11.88
C GLU A 175 -2.73 0.86 -11.75
N LEU A 176 -2.99 1.53 -10.61
CA LEU A 176 -4.31 2.04 -10.25
C LEU A 176 -4.25 3.56 -10.17
N GLY A 177 -4.95 4.23 -11.06
CA GLY A 177 -5.03 5.69 -11.11
C GLY A 177 -6.38 6.15 -11.64
N GLY A 178 -6.80 7.33 -11.21
CA GLY A 178 -7.96 8.01 -11.74
C GLY A 178 -7.63 8.94 -12.90
N ALA A 179 -8.47 9.95 -13.11
CA ALA A 179 -8.21 10.99 -14.10
C ALA A 179 -6.95 11.80 -13.76
N ARG A 180 -6.28 12.30 -14.79
CA ARG A 180 -5.00 12.98 -14.66
C ARG A 180 -5.18 14.48 -14.46
N TYR A 181 -4.67 14.99 -13.35
CA TYR A 181 -4.71 16.41 -12.97
C TYR A 181 -3.32 16.95 -12.70
N SER A 182 -3.10 18.24 -12.96
CA SER A 182 -1.98 18.97 -12.37
C SER A 182 -2.23 19.27 -10.90
N PHE A 183 -1.18 19.48 -10.12
CA PHE A 183 -1.33 19.89 -8.72
C PHE A 183 -2.14 21.18 -8.59
N ARG A 184 -1.96 22.14 -9.54
CA ARG A 184 -2.74 23.37 -9.58
C ARG A 184 -4.24 23.12 -9.80
N GLU A 185 -4.60 22.17 -10.67
CA GLU A 185 -6.01 21.78 -10.89
C GLU A 185 -6.60 21.14 -9.65
N LEU A 186 -5.86 20.26 -8.98
CA LEU A 186 -6.29 19.64 -7.73
C LEU A 186 -6.53 20.70 -6.62
N MET A 187 -5.60 21.68 -6.49
CA MET A 187 -5.75 22.76 -5.50
C MET A 187 -6.90 23.74 -5.80
N LYS A 188 -7.46 23.74 -7.00
CA LYS A 188 -8.66 24.52 -7.34
C LYS A 188 -9.97 23.78 -7.00
N ILE A 189 -9.90 22.46 -6.86
CA ILE A 189 -11.05 21.62 -6.50
C ILE A 189 -11.27 21.61 -4.98
N LEU A 190 -10.20 21.77 -4.20
CA LEU A 190 -10.24 21.89 -2.74
C LEU A 190 -10.79 23.24 -2.27
#